data_a00cfec69cfe799cc444909274859a7e
#
_entry.id   a00cfec69cfe799cc444909274859a7e
#
_cell.length_a   1.000
_cell.length_b   1.000
_cell.length_c   1.000
_cell.angle_alpha   90.00
_cell.angle_beta   90.00
_cell.angle_gamma   90.00
#
_symmetry.space_group_name_H-M   'P 1'
#
loop_
_entity.id
_entity.type
_entity.pdbx_description
1 polymer ?
#
loop_
_entity_poly.entity_id
_entity_poly.type
_entity_poly.pdbx_seq_one_letter_code
_entity_poly.pdbx_strand_id
1 'polypeptide(L)'
;IKVMDQLTKFGWTTELSEVWDALGVQNMRPARVVADFGTSLKIALPDIHAAELSGKLAHYTNRDDVPKVGDWVAVRLLDNSPAVIEMVLPRRNDIARKVAGKRTAKQIIAANVDVAFVLLALDDDFSVERLRRFLYQLSIHAIRPVIVLNKADKTETISAYTQQLEEFKLPIVIATATAGVGIDEIVRHIQPGETAILLGSSGVGKSTITNKLLGRE
;
A
#
# COMPACT_ATOMS: atom_id res chain seq x y z
N ILE A 1 24.15 9.97 -6.55
CA ILE A 1 23.24 10.51 -7.60
C ILE A 1 22.64 9.35 -8.41
N LYS A 2 23.44 8.47 -9.05
CA LYS A 2 22.92 7.39 -9.90
C LYS A 2 21.97 6.38 -9.21
N VAL A 3 22.13 6.08 -7.93
CA VAL A 3 21.27 5.12 -7.20
C VAL A 3 19.91 5.73 -6.89
N MET A 4 19.86 7.00 -6.49
CA MET A 4 18.62 7.70 -6.17
C MET A 4 17.74 7.90 -7.42
N ASP A 5 18.35 8.19 -8.57
CA ASP A 5 17.62 8.28 -9.85
C ASP A 5 16.92 6.97 -10.22
N GLN A 6 17.52 5.82 -9.88
CA GLN A 6 16.93 4.51 -10.12
C GLN A 6 15.78 4.17 -9.14
N LEU A 7 15.71 4.83 -7.97
CA LEU A 7 14.63 4.64 -6.99
C LEU A 7 13.39 5.47 -7.34
N THR A 8 13.46 6.41 -8.28
CA THR A 8 12.32 7.21 -8.73
C THR A 8 11.17 6.33 -9.24
N LYS A 9 11.48 5.20 -9.87
CA LYS A 9 10.47 4.22 -10.30
C LYS A 9 9.68 3.60 -9.15
N PHE A 10 10.22 3.66 -7.92
CA PHE A 10 9.57 3.21 -6.70
C PHE A 10 9.02 4.37 -5.86
N GLY A 11 9.01 5.61 -6.40
CA GLY A 11 8.45 6.78 -5.76
C GLY A 11 9.45 7.59 -4.91
N TRP A 12 10.77 7.47 -5.14
CA TRP A 12 11.74 8.38 -4.53
C TRP A 12 11.56 9.81 -5.06
N THR A 13 11.48 10.78 -4.18
CA THR A 13 11.23 12.19 -4.50
C THR A 13 12.38 13.09 -4.07
N THR A 14 12.34 14.35 -4.50
CA THR A 14 13.29 15.38 -4.07
C THR A 14 13.22 15.61 -2.56
N GLU A 15 12.01 15.63 -2.00
CA GLU A 15 11.79 15.80 -0.56
C GLU A 15 12.43 14.66 0.24
N LEU A 16 12.35 13.42 -0.27
CA LEU A 16 13.02 12.27 0.35
C LEU A 16 14.54 12.40 0.27
N SER A 17 15.08 13.01 -0.79
CA SER A 17 16.52 13.30 -0.90
C SER A 17 16.95 14.31 0.16
N GLU A 18 16.16 15.36 0.38
CA GLU A 18 16.44 16.36 1.42
C GLU A 18 16.39 15.72 2.82
N VAL A 19 15.41 14.88 3.09
CA VAL A 19 15.32 14.11 4.36
C VAL A 19 16.53 13.21 4.52
N TRP A 20 16.93 12.50 3.47
CA TRP A 20 18.09 11.61 3.49
C TRP A 20 19.38 12.36 3.80
N ASP A 21 19.60 13.49 3.15
CA ASP A 21 20.79 14.33 3.37
C ASP A 21 20.81 14.90 4.78
N ALA A 22 19.64 15.32 5.31
CA ALA A 22 19.52 15.83 6.68
C ALA A 22 19.80 14.77 7.77
N LEU A 23 19.53 13.48 7.46
CA LEU A 23 19.83 12.38 8.38
C LEU A 23 21.35 12.12 8.53
N GLY A 24 22.15 12.56 7.57
CA GLY A 24 23.62 12.43 7.62
C GLY A 24 24.13 10.99 7.75
N VAL A 25 23.34 10.02 7.27
CA VAL A 25 23.66 8.59 7.39
C VAL A 25 24.86 8.24 6.52
N GLN A 26 25.88 7.62 7.12
CA GLN A 26 27.07 7.18 6.42
C GLN A 26 27.06 5.67 6.20
N ASN A 27 27.61 5.22 5.07
CA ASN A 27 27.72 3.80 4.71
C ASN A 27 26.35 3.05 4.63
N MET A 28 25.28 3.79 4.39
CA MET A 28 23.93 3.24 4.19
C MET A 28 23.39 3.65 2.83
N ARG A 29 22.35 2.96 2.39
CA ARG A 29 21.62 3.26 1.16
C ARG A 29 20.13 3.35 1.43
N PRO A 30 19.42 4.24 0.72
CA PRO A 30 17.97 4.27 0.79
C PRO A 30 17.39 3.09 0.02
N ALA A 31 16.35 2.47 0.58
CA ALA A 31 15.62 1.39 -0.06
C ALA A 31 14.14 1.47 0.26
N ARG A 32 13.29 0.88 -0.57
CA ARG A 32 11.86 0.81 -0.31
C ARG A 32 11.44 -0.59 0.10
N VAL A 33 10.65 -0.72 1.17
CA VAL A 33 10.07 -2.00 1.58
C VAL A 33 8.94 -2.35 0.61
N VAL A 34 9.07 -3.48 -0.08
CA VAL A 34 8.11 -3.93 -1.11
C VAL A 34 7.35 -5.20 -0.72
N ALA A 35 7.82 -5.95 0.28
CA ALA A 35 7.07 -7.07 0.85
C ALA A 35 7.46 -7.31 2.31
N ASP A 36 6.49 -7.78 3.11
CA ASP A 36 6.63 -8.17 4.51
C ASP A 36 6.07 -9.59 4.67
N PHE A 37 6.94 -10.53 5.05
CA PHE A 37 6.60 -11.93 5.31
C PHE A 37 6.60 -12.26 6.82
N GLY A 38 6.63 -11.24 7.67
CA GLY A 38 6.67 -11.38 9.12
C GLY A 38 8.07 -11.61 9.68
N THR A 39 8.77 -12.63 9.22
CA THR A 39 10.13 -12.97 9.65
C THR A 39 11.23 -12.38 8.76
N SER A 40 10.88 -11.98 7.54
CA SER A 40 11.80 -11.38 6.57
C SER A 40 11.08 -10.35 5.74
N LEU A 41 11.83 -9.41 5.21
CA LEU A 41 11.35 -8.32 4.35
C LEU A 41 12.01 -8.43 2.98
N LYS A 42 11.36 -7.87 1.96
CA LYS A 42 12.00 -7.56 0.68
C LYS A 42 12.05 -6.04 0.50
N ILE A 43 13.17 -5.58 -0.02
CA ILE A 43 13.41 -4.16 -0.31
C ILE A 43 13.80 -3.98 -1.77
N ALA A 44 13.47 -2.84 -2.35
CA ALA A 44 13.94 -2.39 -3.66
C ALA A 44 15.12 -1.44 -3.50
N LEU A 45 16.28 -1.76 -4.20
CA LEU A 45 17.54 -1.02 -4.08
C LEU A 45 18.51 -1.23 -5.27
N PRO A 46 18.34 -0.77 -6.45
CA PRO A 46 17.12 -0.70 -7.25
C PRO A 46 16.52 -2.08 -7.57
N ASP A 47 17.30 -3.16 -7.41
CA ASP A 47 16.83 -4.53 -7.52
C ASP A 47 16.20 -5.00 -6.20
N ILE A 48 15.51 -6.12 -6.24
CA ILE A 48 14.84 -6.68 -5.06
C ILE A 48 15.82 -7.52 -4.26
N HIS A 49 16.01 -7.15 -3.01
CA HIS A 49 16.88 -7.83 -2.05
C HIS A 49 16.08 -8.35 -0.85
N ALA A 50 16.56 -9.45 -0.27
CA ALA A 50 16.12 -9.86 1.06
C ALA A 50 16.69 -8.90 2.12
N ALA A 51 15.92 -8.61 3.16
CA ALA A 51 16.33 -7.74 4.24
C ALA A 51 15.83 -8.25 5.60
N GLU A 52 16.60 -7.93 6.64
CA GLU A 52 16.30 -8.22 8.04
C GLU A 52 16.41 -6.94 8.87
N LEU A 53 15.77 -6.94 10.03
CA LEU A 53 15.86 -5.82 10.96
C LEU A 53 17.20 -5.85 11.69
N SER A 54 17.79 -4.68 11.92
CA SER A 54 18.90 -4.58 12.88
C SER A 54 18.43 -4.99 14.28
N GLY A 55 19.35 -5.43 15.12
CA GLY A 55 19.03 -5.79 16.50
C GLY A 55 18.34 -4.65 17.27
N LYS A 56 18.70 -3.39 16.97
CA LYS A 56 18.06 -2.21 17.54
C LYS A 56 16.58 -2.11 17.14
N LEU A 57 16.25 -2.27 15.86
CA LEU A 57 14.86 -2.23 15.40
C LEU A 57 14.04 -3.42 15.89
N ALA A 58 14.66 -4.59 16.00
CA ALA A 58 13.99 -5.80 16.45
C ALA A 58 13.62 -5.78 17.95
N HIS A 59 14.47 -5.18 18.80
CA HIS A 59 14.37 -5.28 20.26
C HIS A 59 13.94 -4.01 20.99
N TYR A 60 14.18 -2.82 20.41
CA TYR A 60 14.00 -1.55 21.12
C TYR A 60 12.94 -0.64 20.51
N THR A 61 12.25 -1.09 19.48
CA THR A 61 11.34 -0.24 18.72
C THR A 61 9.88 -0.60 19.02
N ASN A 62 9.04 0.42 19.18
CA ASN A 62 7.59 0.23 19.23
C ASN A 62 7.11 -0.46 17.96
N ARG A 63 6.00 -1.21 18.04
CA ARG A 63 5.43 -1.91 16.87
C ARG A 63 5.12 -1.01 15.69
N ASP A 64 4.87 0.27 15.92
CA ASP A 64 4.56 1.26 14.90
C ASP A 64 5.82 1.77 14.16
N ASP A 65 7.01 1.61 14.77
CA ASP A 65 8.30 2.00 14.19
C ASP A 65 8.95 0.87 13.35
N VAL A 66 8.38 -0.32 13.39
CA VAL A 66 8.83 -1.44 12.56
C VAL A 66 8.47 -1.19 11.10
N PRO A 67 9.39 -1.46 10.16
CA PRO A 67 9.14 -1.24 8.73
C PRO A 67 7.88 -1.94 8.24
N LYS A 68 7.13 -1.27 7.39
CA LYS A 68 5.93 -1.77 6.69
C LYS A 68 6.08 -1.62 5.19
N VAL A 69 5.29 -2.36 4.43
CA VAL A 69 5.26 -2.19 2.97
C VAL A 69 4.99 -0.73 2.62
N GLY A 70 5.82 -0.18 1.74
CA GLY A 70 5.79 1.23 1.35
C GLY A 70 6.74 2.14 2.13
N ASP A 71 7.31 1.68 3.25
CA ASP A 71 8.31 2.47 3.98
C ASP A 71 9.58 2.66 3.17
N TRP A 72 10.17 3.84 3.32
CA TRP A 72 11.56 4.10 2.97
C TRP A 72 12.45 3.82 4.18
N VAL A 73 13.55 3.14 3.95
CA VAL A 73 14.46 2.67 4.99
C VAL A 73 15.90 2.96 4.64
N ALA A 74 16.73 3.15 5.67
CA ALA A 74 18.17 3.16 5.52
C ALA A 74 18.70 1.74 5.75
N VAL A 75 19.43 1.20 4.79
CA VAL A 75 19.96 -0.15 4.84
C VAL A 75 21.47 -0.19 4.70
N ARG A 76 22.06 -1.14 5.38
CA ARG A 76 23.47 -1.53 5.20
C ARG A 76 23.50 -2.84 4.39
N LEU A 77 24.23 -2.81 3.30
CA LEU A 77 24.47 -4.00 2.50
C LEU A 77 25.63 -4.82 3.09
N LEU A 78 25.46 -6.10 3.17
CA LEU A 78 26.48 -7.07 3.59
C LEU A 78 26.76 -8.03 2.43
N ASP A 79 28.03 -8.40 2.26
CA ASP A 79 28.41 -9.36 1.22
C ASP A 79 27.77 -10.72 1.51
N ASN A 80 27.09 -11.29 0.50
CA ASN A 80 26.46 -12.61 0.56
C ASN A 80 25.45 -12.84 1.70
N SER A 81 24.82 -11.76 2.22
CA SER A 81 23.85 -11.81 3.31
C SER A 81 22.65 -10.91 3.02
N PRO A 82 21.50 -11.10 3.69
CA PRO A 82 20.41 -10.14 3.62
C PRO A 82 20.88 -8.75 4.02
N ALA A 83 20.30 -7.71 3.39
CA ALA A 83 20.53 -6.35 3.81
C ALA A 83 20.00 -6.11 5.23
N VAL A 84 20.65 -5.25 6.00
CA VAL A 84 20.23 -4.91 7.35
C VAL A 84 19.53 -3.57 7.35
N ILE A 85 18.26 -3.54 7.77
CA ILE A 85 17.49 -2.31 7.95
C ILE A 85 17.86 -1.68 9.29
N GLU A 86 18.47 -0.51 9.24
CA GLU A 86 18.97 0.21 10.43
C GLU A 86 17.97 1.28 10.90
N MET A 87 17.16 1.83 9.99
CA MET A 87 16.26 2.94 10.29
C MET A 87 15.09 2.98 9.30
N VAL A 88 13.92 3.41 9.78
CA VAL A 88 12.78 3.81 8.95
C VAL A 88 12.80 5.32 8.78
N LEU A 89 12.66 5.80 7.55
CA LEU A 89 12.55 7.23 7.26
C LEU A 89 11.17 7.75 7.68
N PRO A 90 11.01 9.05 7.94
CA PRO A 90 9.72 9.64 8.25
C PRO A 90 8.66 9.30 7.20
N ARG A 91 7.49 8.84 7.66
CA ARG A 91 6.35 8.53 6.81
C ARG A 91 5.59 9.79 6.43
N ARG A 92 5.17 9.88 5.18
CA ARG A 92 4.23 10.91 4.73
C ARG A 92 2.81 10.62 5.24
N ASN A 93 2.42 9.37 5.20
CA ASN A 93 1.18 8.83 5.72
C ASN A 93 1.30 7.33 6.02
N ASP A 94 0.31 6.79 6.69
CA ASP A 94 0.16 5.35 6.90
C ASP A 94 -1.32 4.95 6.90
N ILE A 95 -1.57 3.66 6.69
CA ILE A 95 -2.88 3.03 6.84
C ILE A 95 -2.78 2.00 7.94
N ALA A 96 -3.69 2.11 8.91
CA ALA A 96 -3.75 1.18 10.03
C ALA A 96 -5.11 0.47 10.09
N ARG A 97 -5.09 -0.75 10.61
CA ARG A 97 -6.29 -1.49 10.99
C ARG A 97 -6.37 -1.67 12.50
N LYS A 98 -7.57 -1.79 13.03
CA LYS A 98 -7.77 -2.19 14.43
C LYS A 98 -7.34 -3.65 14.64
N VAL A 99 -6.62 -3.90 15.72
CA VAL A 99 -6.29 -5.28 16.11
C VAL A 99 -7.51 -5.91 16.78
N ALA A 100 -7.93 -7.08 16.29
CA ALA A 100 -9.04 -7.82 16.88
C ALA A 100 -8.75 -8.14 18.35
N GLY A 101 -9.76 -7.93 19.22
CA GLY A 101 -9.65 -8.21 20.66
C GLY A 101 -8.93 -7.16 21.52
N LYS A 102 -8.42 -6.08 20.94
CA LYS A 102 -7.81 -4.95 21.70
C LYS A 102 -8.48 -3.64 21.34
N ARG A 103 -9.11 -2.97 22.31
CA ARG A 103 -9.89 -1.74 22.08
C ARG A 103 -9.09 -0.58 21.49
N THR A 104 -7.80 -0.48 21.73
CA THR A 104 -6.96 0.69 21.37
C THR A 104 -5.77 0.37 20.47
N ALA A 105 -5.45 -0.92 20.23
CA ALA A 105 -4.28 -1.26 19.42
C ALA A 105 -4.59 -1.12 17.92
N LYS A 106 -3.84 -0.25 17.25
CA LYS A 106 -3.80 -0.12 15.80
C LYS A 106 -2.59 -0.90 15.27
N GLN A 107 -2.70 -1.45 14.09
CA GLN A 107 -1.60 -2.07 13.36
C GLN A 107 -1.45 -1.37 12.03
N ILE A 108 -0.33 -0.72 11.79
CA ILE A 108 0.02 -0.14 10.50
C ILE A 108 0.20 -1.29 9.51
N ILE A 109 -0.45 -1.22 8.37
CA ILE A 109 -0.43 -2.23 7.31
C ILE A 109 0.30 -1.76 6.05
N ALA A 110 0.34 -0.46 5.80
CA ALA A 110 1.07 0.14 4.70
C ALA A 110 1.45 1.58 5.03
N ALA A 111 2.50 2.08 4.39
CA ALA A 111 3.02 3.43 4.54
C ALA A 111 3.25 4.11 3.18
N ASN A 112 3.27 5.44 3.17
CA ASN A 112 3.54 6.25 1.98
C ASN A 112 2.63 5.90 0.79
N VAL A 113 1.32 5.77 1.08
CA VAL A 113 0.27 5.40 0.12
C VAL A 113 -0.21 6.63 -0.63
N ASP A 114 -0.38 6.53 -1.94
CA ASP A 114 -0.86 7.59 -2.82
C ASP A 114 -2.33 7.41 -3.20
N VAL A 115 -2.72 6.18 -3.53
CA VAL A 115 -4.08 5.86 -3.97
C VAL A 115 -4.62 4.63 -3.23
N ALA A 116 -5.88 4.70 -2.82
CA ALA A 116 -6.59 3.59 -2.20
C ALA A 116 -7.79 3.18 -3.04
N PHE A 117 -7.80 1.95 -3.50
CA PHE A 117 -8.96 1.34 -4.13
C PHE A 117 -9.85 0.75 -3.05
N VAL A 118 -11.04 1.33 -2.86
CA VAL A 118 -12.04 0.83 -1.92
C VAL A 118 -12.99 -0.09 -2.66
N LEU A 119 -12.86 -1.39 -2.41
CA LEU A 119 -13.62 -2.44 -3.06
C LEU A 119 -14.96 -2.66 -2.36
N LEU A 120 -16.02 -2.65 -3.14
CA LEU A 120 -17.36 -3.09 -2.76
C LEU A 120 -17.77 -4.23 -3.71
N ALA A 121 -18.29 -5.32 -3.15
CA ALA A 121 -18.85 -6.39 -3.97
C ALA A 121 -20.31 -6.08 -4.32
N LEU A 122 -20.69 -6.34 -5.57
CA LEU A 122 -22.08 -6.21 -6.04
C LEU A 122 -22.88 -7.48 -5.69
N ASP A 123 -22.93 -7.78 -4.39
CA ASP A 123 -23.66 -8.87 -3.78
C ASP A 123 -24.22 -8.42 -2.42
N ASP A 124 -24.66 -9.34 -1.58
CA ASP A 124 -25.25 -9.07 -0.26
C ASP A 124 -24.27 -8.35 0.71
N ASP A 125 -22.97 -8.29 0.40
CA ASP A 125 -21.97 -7.58 1.21
C ASP A 125 -21.82 -6.09 0.81
N PHE A 126 -22.58 -5.59 -0.17
CA PHE A 126 -22.55 -4.18 -0.56
C PHE A 126 -22.95 -3.27 0.61
N SER A 127 -22.10 -2.27 0.94
CA SER A 127 -22.36 -1.38 2.08
C SER A 127 -21.75 0.00 1.87
N VAL A 128 -22.63 0.99 1.68
CA VAL A 128 -22.27 2.42 1.61
C VAL A 128 -21.69 2.90 2.95
N GLU A 129 -22.18 2.40 4.07
CA GLU A 129 -21.68 2.76 5.41
C GLU A 129 -20.23 2.31 5.62
N ARG A 130 -19.85 1.15 5.06
CA ARG A 130 -18.47 0.69 5.09
C ARG A 130 -17.59 1.58 4.22
N LEU A 131 -18.08 1.99 3.04
CA LEU A 131 -17.39 2.95 2.18
C LEU A 131 -17.13 4.26 2.92
N ARG A 132 -18.13 4.87 3.55
CA ARG A 132 -17.98 6.12 4.32
C ARG A 132 -16.88 6.04 5.37
N ARG A 133 -16.76 4.91 6.07
CA ARG A 133 -15.71 4.69 7.07
C ARG A 133 -14.31 4.65 6.44
N PHE A 134 -14.15 3.99 5.30
CA PHE A 134 -12.88 4.01 4.57
C PHE A 134 -12.55 5.41 4.07
N LEU A 135 -13.50 6.09 3.43
CA LEU A 135 -13.28 7.44 2.90
C LEU A 135 -12.88 8.44 4.01
N TYR A 136 -13.51 8.36 5.18
CA TYR A 136 -13.13 9.17 6.33
C TYR A 136 -11.67 8.90 6.74
N GLN A 137 -11.27 7.64 6.85
CA GLN A 137 -9.88 7.29 7.17
C GLN A 137 -8.90 7.82 6.12
N LEU A 138 -9.22 7.68 4.85
CA LEU A 138 -8.37 8.13 3.74
C LEU A 138 -8.23 9.66 3.70
N SER A 139 -9.29 10.40 4.02
CA SER A 139 -9.28 11.87 4.04
C SER A 139 -8.31 12.44 5.07
N ILE A 140 -8.18 11.79 6.24
CA ILE A 140 -7.25 12.19 7.30
C ILE A 140 -5.79 12.09 6.81
N HIS A 141 -5.49 11.14 5.95
CA HIS A 141 -4.13 10.85 5.47
C HIS A 141 -3.83 11.41 4.08
N ALA A 142 -4.74 12.21 3.51
CA ALA A 142 -4.63 12.79 2.16
C ALA A 142 -4.35 11.74 1.07
N ILE A 143 -4.95 10.55 1.19
CA ILE A 143 -4.84 9.45 0.23
C ILE A 143 -6.01 9.54 -0.74
N ARG A 144 -5.70 9.49 -2.04
CA ARG A 144 -6.69 9.60 -3.13
C ARG A 144 -7.54 8.32 -3.21
N PRO A 145 -8.87 8.38 -3.01
CA PRO A 145 -9.73 7.21 -3.09
C PRO A 145 -10.23 6.98 -4.52
N VAL A 146 -10.35 5.70 -4.88
CA VAL A 146 -11.06 5.21 -6.08
C VAL A 146 -11.98 4.08 -5.64
N ILE A 147 -13.25 4.13 -6.01
CA ILE A 147 -14.21 3.08 -5.70
C ILE A 147 -14.10 1.99 -6.76
N VAL A 148 -14.07 0.72 -6.34
CA VAL A 148 -14.11 -0.44 -7.25
C VAL A 148 -15.34 -1.28 -6.92
N LEU A 149 -16.29 -1.35 -7.85
CA LEU A 149 -17.44 -2.23 -7.78
C LEU A 149 -17.08 -3.57 -8.40
N ASN A 150 -16.71 -4.53 -7.58
CA ASN A 150 -16.31 -5.87 -8.04
C ASN A 150 -17.47 -6.84 -8.03
N LYS A 151 -17.29 -7.97 -8.70
CA LYS A 151 -18.31 -9.01 -8.92
C LYS A 151 -19.52 -8.47 -9.73
N ALA A 152 -19.25 -7.66 -10.74
CA ALA A 152 -20.27 -7.08 -11.59
C ALA A 152 -21.09 -8.13 -12.37
N ASP A 153 -20.56 -9.34 -12.51
CA ASP A 153 -21.22 -10.51 -13.05
C ASP A 153 -22.35 -11.07 -12.17
N LYS A 154 -22.48 -10.62 -10.93
CA LYS A 154 -23.51 -11.06 -9.98
C LYS A 154 -24.81 -10.27 -10.05
N THR A 155 -24.85 -9.18 -10.81
CA THR A 155 -26.04 -8.33 -10.90
C THR A 155 -26.26 -7.82 -12.32
N GLU A 156 -27.53 -7.68 -12.72
CA GLU A 156 -27.94 -7.03 -13.97
C GLU A 156 -28.22 -5.52 -13.78
N THR A 157 -28.27 -5.04 -12.51
CA THR A 157 -28.69 -3.68 -12.17
C THR A 157 -27.55 -2.86 -11.53
N ILE A 158 -26.39 -2.80 -12.20
CA ILE A 158 -25.22 -2.03 -11.73
C ILE A 158 -25.58 -0.57 -11.47
N SER A 159 -26.47 0.03 -12.28
CA SER A 159 -26.92 1.41 -12.13
C SER A 159 -27.56 1.70 -10.77
N ALA A 160 -28.25 0.76 -10.16
CA ALA A 160 -28.84 0.93 -8.84
C ALA A 160 -27.80 1.08 -7.72
N TYR A 161 -26.61 0.49 -7.91
CA TYR A 161 -25.48 0.63 -6.99
C TYR A 161 -24.72 1.93 -7.24
N THR A 162 -24.45 2.29 -8.50
CA THR A 162 -23.74 3.52 -8.83
C THR A 162 -24.50 4.76 -8.41
N GLN A 163 -25.84 4.79 -8.53
CA GLN A 163 -26.67 5.89 -8.03
C GLN A 163 -26.46 6.17 -6.53
N GLN A 164 -26.34 5.14 -5.71
CA GLN A 164 -26.08 5.29 -4.26
C GLN A 164 -24.71 5.90 -3.96
N LEU A 165 -23.80 5.91 -4.95
CA LEU A 165 -22.43 6.39 -4.80
C LEU A 165 -22.19 7.78 -5.43
N GLU A 166 -23.16 8.32 -6.17
CA GLU A 166 -23.04 9.64 -6.84
C GLU A 166 -22.72 10.78 -5.88
N GLU A 167 -23.22 10.72 -4.66
CA GLU A 167 -22.97 11.75 -3.63
C GLU A 167 -21.47 11.92 -3.30
N PHE A 168 -20.66 10.87 -3.46
CA PHE A 168 -19.23 10.92 -3.13
C PHE A 168 -18.40 11.64 -4.19
N LYS A 169 -18.90 11.76 -5.42
CA LYS A 169 -18.21 12.40 -6.57
C LYS A 169 -16.80 11.84 -6.80
N LEU A 170 -16.62 10.55 -6.61
CA LEU A 170 -15.35 9.84 -6.77
C LEU A 170 -15.34 9.00 -8.04
N PRO A 171 -14.15 8.70 -8.58
CA PRO A 171 -14.02 7.72 -9.66
C PRO A 171 -14.57 6.35 -9.24
N ILE A 172 -15.31 5.70 -10.13
CA ILE A 172 -15.87 4.37 -9.93
C ILE A 172 -15.38 3.47 -11.07
N VAL A 173 -14.73 2.38 -10.72
CA VAL A 173 -14.33 1.33 -11.65
C VAL A 173 -15.26 0.14 -11.48
N ILE A 174 -15.84 -0.36 -12.57
CA ILE A 174 -16.66 -1.58 -12.59
C ILE A 174 -15.74 -2.76 -12.92
N ALA A 175 -15.75 -3.80 -12.10
CA ALA A 175 -14.85 -4.93 -12.25
C ALA A 175 -15.55 -6.28 -12.09
N THR A 176 -15.04 -7.26 -12.83
CA THR A 176 -15.22 -8.69 -12.59
C THR A 176 -13.82 -9.30 -12.53
N ALA A 177 -13.22 -9.27 -11.35
CA ALA A 177 -11.80 -9.58 -11.16
C ALA A 177 -11.43 -11.00 -11.64
N THR A 178 -12.33 -11.97 -11.46
CA THR A 178 -12.14 -13.36 -11.93
C THR A 178 -11.99 -13.45 -13.44
N ALA A 179 -12.73 -12.62 -14.19
CA ALA A 179 -12.66 -12.53 -15.65
C ALA A 179 -11.59 -11.52 -16.15
N GLY A 180 -10.89 -10.82 -15.25
CA GLY A 180 -9.92 -9.78 -15.62
C GLY A 180 -10.55 -8.47 -16.09
N VAL A 181 -11.87 -8.32 -16.03
CA VAL A 181 -12.57 -7.10 -16.45
C VAL A 181 -12.32 -5.98 -15.42
N GLY A 182 -12.04 -4.77 -15.91
CA GLY A 182 -11.79 -3.58 -15.08
C GLY A 182 -10.37 -3.45 -14.53
N ILE A 183 -9.50 -4.46 -14.72
CA ILE A 183 -8.11 -4.43 -14.21
C ILE A 183 -7.30 -3.31 -14.86
N ASP A 184 -7.39 -3.16 -16.19
CA ASP A 184 -6.67 -2.08 -16.92
C ASP A 184 -7.14 -0.69 -16.48
N GLU A 185 -8.42 -0.54 -16.13
CA GLU A 185 -8.95 0.72 -15.62
C GLU A 185 -8.40 1.03 -14.23
N ILE A 186 -8.28 0.03 -13.35
CA ILE A 186 -7.61 0.18 -12.05
C ILE A 186 -6.18 0.69 -12.26
N VAL A 187 -5.42 0.08 -13.20
CA VAL A 187 -4.03 0.50 -13.49
C VAL A 187 -3.94 1.95 -13.92
N ARG A 188 -4.90 2.47 -14.72
CA ARG A 188 -4.91 3.87 -15.18
C ARG A 188 -5.01 4.91 -14.05
N HIS A 189 -5.51 4.50 -12.88
CA HIS A 189 -5.57 5.35 -11.70
C HIS A 189 -4.26 5.39 -10.89
N ILE A 190 -3.25 4.59 -11.25
CA ILE A 190 -1.95 4.53 -10.59
C ILE A 190 -0.90 5.18 -11.49
N GLN A 191 -0.28 6.26 -11.00
CA GLN A 191 0.81 6.92 -11.73
C GLN A 191 2.15 6.19 -11.47
N PRO A 192 3.13 6.30 -12.39
CA PRO A 192 4.47 5.78 -12.15
C PRO A 192 5.06 6.27 -10.82
N GLY A 193 5.60 5.34 -10.02
CA GLY A 193 6.14 5.65 -8.69
C GLY A 193 5.12 5.73 -7.55
N GLU A 194 3.81 5.75 -7.84
CA GLU A 194 2.78 5.74 -6.80
C GLU A 194 2.62 4.37 -6.14
N THR A 195 2.20 4.40 -4.90
CA THR A 195 1.85 3.22 -4.10
C THR A 195 0.34 3.13 -3.95
N ALA A 196 -0.21 2.01 -4.37
CA ALA A 196 -1.63 1.71 -4.26
C ALA A 196 -1.92 0.72 -3.12
N ILE A 197 -3.08 0.85 -2.48
CA ILE A 197 -3.61 -0.12 -1.53
C ILE A 197 -5.02 -0.55 -1.93
N LEU A 198 -5.36 -1.82 -1.68
CA LEU A 198 -6.71 -2.35 -1.83
C LEU A 198 -7.36 -2.50 -0.46
N LEU A 199 -8.47 -1.82 -0.25
CA LEU A 199 -9.27 -1.85 0.97
C LEU A 199 -10.64 -2.49 0.70
N GLY A 200 -11.22 -3.13 1.69
CA GLY A 200 -12.54 -3.76 1.56
C GLY A 200 -12.69 -4.97 2.48
N SER A 201 -13.90 -5.53 2.53
CA SER A 201 -14.25 -6.70 3.34
C SER A 201 -13.47 -7.97 2.93
N SER A 202 -13.53 -8.97 3.78
CA SER A 202 -13.05 -10.31 3.41
C SER A 202 -13.89 -10.87 2.25
N GLY A 203 -13.25 -11.52 1.29
CA GLY A 203 -13.97 -12.11 0.14
C GLY A 203 -14.43 -11.12 -0.93
N VAL A 204 -14.15 -9.81 -0.81
CA VAL A 204 -14.54 -8.79 -1.81
C VAL A 204 -13.76 -8.88 -3.12
N GLY A 205 -12.63 -9.62 -3.16
CA GLY A 205 -11.81 -9.85 -4.34
C GLY A 205 -10.44 -9.16 -4.35
N LYS A 206 -9.96 -8.64 -3.20
CA LYS A 206 -8.64 -7.98 -3.12
C LYS A 206 -7.50 -8.86 -3.65
N SER A 207 -7.39 -10.10 -3.18
CA SER A 207 -6.34 -11.04 -3.61
C SER A 207 -6.44 -11.36 -5.11
N THR A 208 -7.65 -11.52 -5.63
CA THR A 208 -7.88 -11.77 -7.05
C THR A 208 -7.40 -10.61 -7.91
N ILE A 209 -7.75 -9.36 -7.53
CA ILE A 209 -7.28 -8.16 -8.23
C ILE A 209 -5.76 -8.05 -8.12
N THR A 210 -5.18 -8.27 -6.93
CA THR A 210 -3.72 -8.24 -6.75
C THR A 210 -3.01 -9.24 -7.65
N ASN A 211 -3.50 -10.47 -7.73
CA ASN A 211 -2.90 -11.49 -8.60
C ASN A 211 -2.99 -11.09 -10.08
N LYS A 212 -4.13 -10.57 -10.53
CA LYS A 212 -4.28 -10.08 -11.90
C LYS A 212 -3.33 -8.92 -12.22
N LEU A 213 -3.20 -7.96 -11.30
CA LEU A 213 -2.26 -6.84 -11.44
C LEU A 213 -0.79 -7.30 -11.51
N LEU A 214 -0.45 -8.38 -10.81
CA LEU A 214 0.89 -8.97 -10.83
C LEU A 214 1.12 -9.98 -11.95
N GLY A 215 0.14 -10.21 -12.83
CA GLY A 215 0.22 -11.22 -13.88
C GLY A 215 0.33 -12.65 -13.35
N ARG A 216 -0.24 -12.90 -12.16
CA ARG A 216 -0.31 -14.23 -11.52
C ARG A 216 -1.70 -14.82 -11.70
N GLU A 217 -1.77 -16.12 -11.97
CA GLU A 217 -3.02 -16.87 -12.05
C GLU A 217 -3.61 -17.17 -10.65
#